data_6d858dd02a223e9881716a41b63d4a0b
#
_entry.id   6d858dd02a223e9881716a41b63d4a0b
#
_cell.length_a   1.000
_cell.length_b   1.000
_cell.length_c   1.000
_cell.angle_alpha   90.00
_cell.angle_beta   90.00
_cell.angle_gamma   90.00
#
_symmetry.space_group_name_H-M   'P 1'
#
loop_
_entity.id
_entity.type
_entity.pdbx_description
1 polymer ?
#
loop_
_entity_poly.entity_id
_entity_poly.type
_entity_poly.pdbx_seq_one_letter_code
_entity_poly.pdbx_strand_id
1 'polypeptide(L)'
;VKSSLPAGSDDFTSPLADYMVVLTDHPPANVQAVSDESVAGATALNQALSERVEESTYLPDLEGVEVSRVAEGISLRVQDQLLFPSATAELTNDGSSLVSSLLETIQRYDGEVWVEGHSDSQTISTEEFSSNWALSSARAIAIVEALEAAGVDAERLRAVGLAATKPLESNATAEGRARNRRVEVVIHVE
;
A
#
# COMPACT_ATOMS: atom_id res chain seq x y z
N VAL A 1 -0.37 -40.74 7.95
CA VAL A 1 0.14 -40.31 7.87
C VAL A 1 0.30 -39.73 7.37
N LYS A 2 0.27 -39.61 7.59
CA LYS A 2 0.74 -39.13 7.33
C LYS A 2 1.05 -38.22 6.94
N SER A 3 0.91 -38.33 6.94
CA SER A 3 1.47 -37.67 6.71
C SER A 3 1.56 -36.91 6.32
N SER A 4 1.44 -37.05 6.32
CA SER A 4 1.95 -36.47 6.06
C SER A 4 1.93 -35.60 5.71
N LEU A 5 1.67 -35.57 5.72
CA LEU A 5 2.07 -34.89 5.49
C LEU A 5 2.22 -34.37 5.22
N PRO A 6 2.09 -34.58 5.32
CA PRO A 6 2.67 -34.21 5.19
C PRO A 6 2.76 -33.61 4.98
N ALA A 7 2.40 -33.92 4.94
CA ALA A 7 2.94 -33.48 4.88
C ALA A 7 2.93 -32.69 4.77
N GLY A 8 2.38 -33.14 4.67
CA GLY A 8 3.05 -32.72 4.72
C GLY A 8 3.02 -31.91 4.75
N SER A 9 3.02 -31.50 4.49
CA SER A 9 3.48 -31.14 4.68
C SER A 9 3.66 -30.51 4.59
N ASP A 10 3.75 -30.46 4.39
CA ASP A 10 4.37 -30.14 4.48
C ASP A 10 4.51 -29.49 4.35
N ASP A 11 4.70 -29.46 4.12
CA ASP A 11 5.19 -28.97 4.15
C ASP A 11 5.10 -28.13 3.96
N PHE A 12 5.19 -27.50 3.88
CA PHE A 12 5.38 -26.62 4.00
C PHE A 12 5.59 -25.87 3.64
N THR A 13 5.84 -25.81 2.83
CA THR A 13 5.94 -24.85 2.89
C THR A 13 6.76 -23.58 3.06
N SER A 14 6.41 -22.36 2.69
CA SER A 14 7.09 -21.14 3.01
C SER A 14 7.20 -20.96 4.53
N PRO A 15 8.18 -20.22 5.02
CA PRO A 15 8.23 -19.97 6.45
C PRO A 15 6.94 -19.40 7.00
N LEU A 16 6.29 -18.53 6.23
CA LEU A 16 5.03 -17.95 6.67
C LEU A 16 3.96 -19.02 6.72
N ALA A 17 3.91 -19.87 5.72
CA ALA A 17 2.95 -20.96 5.71
C ALA A 17 3.19 -21.91 6.87
N ASP A 18 4.43 -22.15 7.19
CA ASP A 18 4.77 -22.98 8.32
C ASP A 18 4.30 -22.37 9.63
N TYR A 19 4.43 -21.06 9.76
CA TYR A 19 3.92 -20.37 10.93
C TYR A 19 2.40 -20.50 11.03
N MET A 20 1.74 -20.38 9.91
CA MET A 20 0.29 -20.51 9.92
C MET A 20 -0.14 -21.91 10.28
N VAL A 21 0.58 -22.91 9.80
CA VAL A 21 0.30 -24.27 10.19
C VAL A 21 0.45 -24.45 11.69
N VAL A 22 1.51 -23.91 12.24
CA VAL A 22 1.74 -23.99 13.68
C VAL A 22 0.60 -23.34 14.45
N LEU A 23 0.08 -22.25 13.94
CA LEU A 23 -0.97 -21.52 14.63
C LEU A 23 -2.33 -22.15 14.46
N THR A 24 -2.58 -22.85 13.34
CA THR A 24 -3.90 -23.33 13.05
C THR A 24 -4.06 -24.81 13.21
N ASP A 25 -2.99 -25.53 13.24
CA ASP A 25 -3.10 -26.90 13.06
C ASP A 25 -2.70 -27.73 14.14
N HIS A 26 -2.72 -28.23 13.78
CA HIS A 26 -2.44 -29.09 14.11
C HIS A 26 -2.14 -29.41 14.65
N PRO A 27 -2.43 -29.45 14.95
CA PRO A 27 -1.95 -29.90 15.51
C PRO A 27 -2.16 -30.87 15.80
N PRO A 28 -2.14 -31.10 15.71
CA PRO A 28 -2.21 -32.37 15.93
C PRO A 28 -1.92 -32.77 17.27
N ALA A 29 -2.16 -33.92 17.43
CA ALA A 29 -1.90 -34.51 18.72
C ALA A 29 -0.63 -33.99 19.35
N ASN A 30 0.24 -33.51 18.53
CA ASN A 30 1.50 -33.00 19.01
C ASN A 30 1.44 -31.61 19.58
N VAL A 31 0.29 -30.99 19.51
CA VAL A 31 0.16 -29.67 20.05
C VAL A 31 0.49 -29.61 21.52
N GLN A 32 0.07 -30.63 22.26
CA GLN A 32 0.35 -30.65 23.67
C GLN A 32 1.83 -30.87 23.96
N ALA A 33 2.58 -31.26 22.97
CA ALA A 33 3.99 -31.44 23.16
C ALA A 33 4.78 -30.15 23.03
N VAL A 34 4.09 -29.05 22.82
CA VAL A 34 4.77 -27.76 22.76
C VAL A 34 5.41 -27.48 24.11
N SER A 35 6.71 -27.29 24.11
CA SER A 35 7.45 -27.05 25.34
C SER A 35 7.19 -25.65 25.85
N ASP A 36 7.47 -25.43 27.14
CA ASP A 36 7.41 -24.10 27.71
C ASP A 36 8.29 -23.12 26.95
N GLU A 37 9.41 -23.61 26.49
CA GLU A 37 10.34 -22.79 25.72
C GLU A 37 9.71 -22.34 24.39
N SER A 38 8.99 -23.23 23.72
CA SER A 38 8.30 -22.88 22.50
C SER A 38 7.17 -21.87 22.75
N VAL A 39 6.46 -22.05 23.85
CA VAL A 39 5.39 -21.11 24.22
C VAL A 39 5.99 -19.75 24.52
N ALA A 40 7.11 -19.71 25.23
CA ALA A 40 7.75 -18.44 25.56
C ALA A 40 8.23 -17.74 24.29
N GLY A 41 8.76 -18.51 23.32
CA GLY A 41 9.19 -17.96 22.05
C GLY A 41 8.04 -17.37 21.26
N ALA A 42 6.91 -18.10 21.23
CA ALA A 42 5.72 -17.59 20.53
C ALA A 42 5.18 -16.33 21.18
N THR A 43 5.21 -16.28 22.52
CA THR A 43 4.76 -15.09 23.24
C THR A 43 5.66 -13.89 22.94
N ALA A 44 6.97 -14.11 22.91
CA ALA A 44 7.93 -13.04 22.61
C ALA A 44 7.73 -12.53 21.18
N LEU A 45 7.48 -13.44 20.24
CA LEU A 45 7.23 -13.03 18.85
C LEU A 45 5.95 -12.21 18.75
N ASN A 46 4.88 -12.67 19.41
CA ASN A 46 3.61 -11.93 19.39
C ASN A 46 3.77 -10.55 20.02
N GLN A 47 4.54 -10.45 21.08
CA GLN A 47 4.79 -9.16 21.70
C GLN A 47 5.56 -8.24 20.77
N ALA A 48 6.58 -8.76 20.09
CA ALA A 48 7.36 -7.97 19.15
C ALA A 48 6.48 -7.51 17.98
N LEU A 49 5.61 -8.38 17.48
CA LEU A 49 4.68 -8.00 16.41
C LEU A 49 3.68 -6.95 16.89
N SER A 50 3.20 -7.08 18.12
CA SER A 50 2.28 -6.08 18.68
C SER A 50 2.96 -4.72 18.82
N GLU A 51 4.20 -4.69 19.25
CA GLU A 51 4.95 -3.44 19.35
C GLU A 51 5.13 -2.81 17.98
N ARG A 52 5.43 -3.60 16.95
CA ARG A 52 5.55 -3.08 15.60
C ARG A 52 4.23 -2.52 15.10
N VAL A 53 3.13 -3.21 15.40
CA VAL A 53 1.81 -2.73 15.01
C VAL A 53 1.50 -1.42 15.72
N GLU A 54 1.78 -1.32 17.01
CA GLU A 54 1.57 -0.07 17.74
C GLU A 54 2.40 1.06 17.17
N GLU A 55 3.65 0.79 16.85
CA GLU A 55 4.52 1.78 16.26
C GLU A 55 4.00 2.22 14.89
N SER A 56 3.50 1.27 14.09
CA SER A 56 2.96 1.59 12.78
C SER A 56 1.51 2.08 12.83
N THR A 57 0.87 2.09 14.02
CA THR A 57 -0.48 2.66 14.13
C THR A 57 -0.46 4.19 14.14
N TYR A 58 0.69 4.78 14.39
CA TYR A 58 0.79 6.23 14.30
C TYR A 58 0.49 6.66 12.86
N LEU A 59 -0.51 7.49 12.71
CA LEU A 59 -0.86 8.03 11.40
C LEU A 59 -0.64 9.52 11.44
N PRO A 60 0.16 10.07 10.52
CA PRO A 60 0.38 11.51 10.48
C PRO A 60 -0.91 12.22 10.09
N ASP A 61 -1.04 13.46 10.55
CA ASP A 61 -2.15 14.31 10.16
C ASP A 61 -1.60 15.29 9.12
N LEU A 62 -1.95 15.05 7.87
CA LEU A 62 -1.45 15.84 6.75
C LEU A 62 -2.63 16.48 6.05
N GLU A 63 -2.54 17.79 5.86
CA GLU A 63 -3.63 18.53 5.22
C GLU A 63 -3.79 18.07 3.76
N GLY A 64 -5.03 17.80 3.37
CA GLY A 64 -5.32 17.35 2.02
C GLY A 64 -5.04 15.88 1.74
N VAL A 65 -4.60 15.14 2.75
CA VAL A 65 -4.23 13.74 2.60
C VAL A 65 -5.08 12.89 3.53
N GLU A 66 -5.73 11.87 2.97
CA GLU A 66 -6.42 10.87 3.78
C GLU A 66 -5.44 9.77 4.10
N VAL A 67 -5.09 9.64 5.37
CA VAL A 67 -4.11 8.68 5.82
C VAL A 67 -4.84 7.50 6.45
N SER A 68 -4.52 6.29 6.00
CA SER A 68 -5.14 5.10 6.56
C SER A 68 -4.16 3.95 6.56
N ARG A 69 -4.44 2.97 7.44
CA ARG A 69 -3.68 1.73 7.42
C ARG A 69 -4.30 0.75 6.46
N VAL A 70 -3.44 0.08 5.70
CA VAL A 70 -3.86 -0.95 4.76
C VAL A 70 -3.01 -2.19 5.02
N ALA A 71 -3.34 -3.28 4.33
CA ALA A 71 -2.63 -4.54 4.56
C ALA A 71 -1.14 -4.41 4.31
N GLU A 72 -0.74 -3.61 3.32
CA GLU A 72 0.66 -3.42 2.97
C GLU A 72 1.40 -2.51 3.93
N GLY A 73 0.68 -1.61 4.59
CA GLY A 73 1.28 -0.62 5.47
C GLY A 73 0.41 0.62 5.62
N ILE A 74 0.83 1.70 5.01
CA ILE A 74 0.14 2.99 5.13
C ILE A 74 -0.21 3.51 3.75
N SER A 75 -1.46 3.94 3.59
CA SER A 75 -1.91 4.57 2.35
C SER A 75 -2.13 6.06 2.57
N LEU A 76 -1.51 6.86 1.72
CA LEU A 76 -1.68 8.31 1.68
C LEU A 76 -2.48 8.63 0.41
N ARG A 77 -3.74 8.99 0.58
CA ARG A 77 -4.65 9.21 -0.54
C ARG A 77 -4.89 10.69 -0.74
N VAL A 78 -4.71 11.14 -1.98
CA VAL A 78 -4.87 12.55 -2.33
C VAL A 78 -5.79 12.67 -3.52
N GLN A 79 -6.78 13.56 -3.44
CA GLN A 79 -7.66 13.83 -4.58
C GLN A 79 -6.87 14.49 -5.71
N ASP A 80 -7.18 14.13 -6.95
CA ASP A 80 -6.40 14.57 -8.09
C ASP A 80 -6.39 16.10 -8.27
N GLN A 81 -7.50 16.73 -7.93
CA GLN A 81 -7.61 18.18 -8.11
C GLN A 81 -6.65 18.97 -7.23
N LEU A 82 -6.16 18.36 -6.15
CA LEU A 82 -5.16 18.99 -5.28
C LEU A 82 -3.75 18.90 -5.85
N LEU A 83 -3.57 18.07 -6.87
CA LEU A 83 -2.25 17.79 -7.42
C LEU A 83 -2.10 18.31 -8.84
N PHE A 84 -3.14 18.17 -9.67
CA PHE A 84 -3.04 18.39 -11.11
C PHE A 84 -4.22 19.19 -11.64
N PRO A 85 -3.99 20.00 -12.68
CA PRO A 85 -5.11 20.51 -13.45
C PRO A 85 -5.85 19.34 -14.13
N SER A 86 -7.08 19.60 -14.53
CA SER A 86 -7.91 18.56 -15.16
C SER A 86 -7.23 17.98 -16.38
N ALA A 87 -7.24 16.66 -16.49
CA ALA A 87 -6.74 15.92 -17.64
C ALA A 87 -5.24 16.14 -17.93
N THR A 88 -4.47 16.59 -16.94
CA THR A 88 -3.03 16.74 -17.11
C THR A 88 -2.28 15.92 -16.08
N ALA A 89 -0.99 15.76 -16.29
CA ALA A 89 -0.10 15.07 -15.37
C ALA A 89 1.05 15.96 -14.93
N GLU A 90 0.84 17.28 -14.92
CA GLU A 90 1.84 18.22 -14.42
C GLU A 90 1.39 18.74 -13.07
N LEU A 91 2.23 18.54 -12.06
CA LEU A 91 1.92 19.00 -10.72
C LEU A 91 1.83 20.52 -10.68
N THR A 92 0.78 21.04 -10.03
CA THR A 92 0.70 22.45 -9.72
C THR A 92 1.70 22.78 -8.60
N ASN A 93 1.92 24.07 -8.34
CA ASN A 93 2.77 24.46 -7.22
C ASN A 93 2.21 23.92 -5.91
N ASP A 94 0.88 24.00 -5.72
CA ASP A 94 0.25 23.46 -4.52
C ASP A 94 0.39 21.94 -4.49
N GLY A 95 0.29 21.29 -5.64
CA GLY A 95 0.49 19.85 -5.73
C GLY A 95 1.90 19.44 -5.37
N SER A 96 2.90 20.20 -5.83
CA SER A 96 4.28 19.95 -5.48
C SER A 96 4.52 20.13 -3.99
N SER A 97 3.92 21.14 -3.39
CA SER A 97 4.02 21.36 -1.94
C SER A 97 3.39 20.22 -1.17
N LEU A 98 2.25 19.72 -1.67
CA LEU A 98 1.58 18.61 -1.02
C LEU A 98 2.43 17.35 -1.09
N VAL A 99 3.03 17.06 -2.24
CA VAL A 99 3.93 15.92 -2.38
C VAL A 99 5.11 16.05 -1.43
N SER A 100 5.66 17.25 -1.29
CA SER A 100 6.75 17.49 -0.33
C SER A 100 6.33 17.17 1.09
N SER A 101 5.08 17.44 1.44
CA SER A 101 4.60 17.16 2.80
C SER A 101 4.54 15.65 3.10
N LEU A 102 4.58 14.81 2.08
CA LEU A 102 4.57 13.35 2.29
C LEU A 102 5.96 12.79 2.60
N LEU A 103 7.01 13.57 2.36
CA LEU A 103 8.37 13.07 2.44
C LEU A 103 8.76 12.56 3.82
N GLU A 104 8.36 13.27 4.86
CA GLU A 104 8.72 12.86 6.21
C GLU A 104 8.14 11.49 6.53
N THR A 105 6.89 11.26 6.16
CA THR A 105 6.25 9.98 6.39
C THR A 105 6.91 8.88 5.55
N ILE A 106 7.20 9.18 4.29
CA ILE A 106 7.82 8.20 3.40
C ILE A 106 9.20 7.81 3.90
N GLN A 107 9.97 8.78 4.37
CA GLN A 107 11.35 8.54 4.81
C GLN A 107 11.43 7.91 6.20
N ARG A 108 10.32 7.85 6.91
CA ARG A 108 10.27 7.17 8.20
C ARG A 108 10.40 5.65 8.03
N TYR A 109 10.07 5.13 6.85
CA TYR A 109 10.05 3.69 6.58
C TYR A 109 11.05 3.38 5.48
N ASP A 110 11.45 2.11 5.40
CA ASP A 110 12.45 1.66 4.43
C ASP A 110 11.85 0.86 3.28
N GLY A 111 10.59 0.47 3.38
CA GLY A 111 9.96 -0.40 2.39
C GLY A 111 9.63 0.28 1.08
N GLU A 112 9.03 -0.48 0.18
CA GLU A 112 8.64 0.03 -1.11
C GLU A 112 7.54 1.07 -0.99
N VAL A 113 7.52 2.00 -1.92
CA VAL A 113 6.51 3.05 -2.02
C VAL A 113 5.87 2.91 -3.39
N TRP A 114 4.60 2.52 -3.39
CA TRP A 114 3.84 2.35 -4.63
C TRP A 114 2.95 3.57 -4.83
N VAL A 115 3.16 4.29 -5.91
CA VAL A 115 2.34 5.44 -6.26
C VAL A 115 1.33 4.98 -7.30
N GLU A 116 0.05 4.98 -6.92
CA GLU A 116 -1.03 4.44 -7.73
C GLU A 116 -1.92 5.55 -8.23
N GLY A 117 -2.03 5.69 -9.54
CA GLY A 117 -2.95 6.65 -10.15
C GLY A 117 -4.27 5.99 -10.46
N HIS A 118 -5.36 6.67 -10.10
CA HIS A 118 -6.73 6.17 -10.30
C HIS A 118 -7.58 7.22 -10.98
N SER A 119 -8.49 6.78 -11.84
CA SER A 119 -9.42 7.66 -12.52
C SER A 119 -10.85 7.26 -12.22
N ASP A 120 -11.81 8.08 -12.67
CA ASP A 120 -13.19 7.64 -12.72
C ASP A 120 -13.42 6.87 -14.02
N SER A 121 -14.67 6.47 -14.25
CA SER A 121 -15.01 5.66 -15.43
C SER A 121 -15.27 6.46 -16.69
N GLN A 122 -15.24 7.79 -16.63
CA GLN A 122 -15.43 8.59 -17.83
C GLN A 122 -14.21 8.46 -18.73
N THR A 123 -14.44 8.09 -20.00
CA THR A 123 -13.33 7.94 -20.92
C THR A 123 -12.77 9.30 -21.27
N ILE A 124 -11.45 9.34 -21.42
CA ILE A 124 -10.79 10.54 -21.95
C ILE A 124 -10.04 10.16 -23.22
N SER A 125 -9.93 11.15 -24.09
CA SER A 125 -9.11 11.01 -25.29
C SER A 125 -8.67 12.42 -25.64
N THR A 126 -7.45 12.76 -25.26
CA THR A 126 -6.89 14.07 -25.53
C THR A 126 -5.64 13.89 -26.38
N GLU A 127 -5.10 14.99 -26.88
CA GLU A 127 -3.85 14.96 -27.62
C GLU A 127 -2.73 14.34 -26.79
N GLU A 128 -2.74 14.65 -25.51
CA GLU A 128 -1.68 14.22 -24.62
C GLU A 128 -1.90 12.80 -24.10
N PHE A 129 -3.16 12.44 -23.82
CA PHE A 129 -3.47 11.13 -23.23
C PHE A 129 -4.60 10.46 -23.97
N SER A 130 -4.33 9.29 -24.51
CA SER A 130 -5.30 8.54 -25.29
C SER A 130 -6.28 7.74 -24.43
N SER A 131 -6.01 7.59 -23.13
CA SER A 131 -6.84 6.75 -22.28
C SER A 131 -6.64 7.11 -20.82
N ASN A 132 -7.55 6.64 -19.98
CA ASN A 132 -7.36 6.74 -18.52
C ASN A 132 -6.15 5.95 -18.04
N TRP A 133 -5.78 4.87 -18.74
CA TRP A 133 -4.55 4.15 -18.43
C TRP A 133 -3.34 5.05 -18.61
N ALA A 134 -3.28 5.78 -19.71
CA ALA A 134 -2.15 6.67 -19.99
C ALA A 134 -2.11 7.81 -18.97
N LEU A 135 -3.25 8.44 -18.69
CA LEU A 135 -3.28 9.56 -17.75
C LEU A 135 -2.92 9.12 -16.33
N SER A 136 -3.53 8.04 -15.86
CA SER A 136 -3.26 7.59 -14.48
C SER A 136 -1.82 7.16 -14.31
N SER A 137 -1.24 6.53 -15.32
CA SER A 137 0.17 6.15 -15.29
C SER A 137 1.08 7.38 -15.29
N ALA A 138 0.78 8.36 -16.14
CA ALA A 138 1.58 9.59 -16.21
C ALA A 138 1.54 10.36 -14.89
N ARG A 139 0.38 10.40 -14.26
CA ARG A 139 0.24 11.07 -12.97
C ARG A 139 1.05 10.37 -11.87
N ALA A 140 1.01 9.04 -11.85
CA ALA A 140 1.84 8.29 -10.90
C ALA A 140 3.32 8.55 -11.16
N ILE A 141 3.73 8.57 -12.41
CA ILE A 141 5.12 8.84 -12.78
C ILE A 141 5.55 10.24 -12.32
N ALA A 142 4.68 11.23 -12.51
CA ALA A 142 5.02 12.60 -12.12
C ALA A 142 5.31 12.68 -10.61
N ILE A 143 4.55 11.97 -9.81
CA ILE A 143 4.76 11.96 -8.36
C ILE A 143 6.03 11.19 -8.00
N VAL A 144 6.25 10.03 -8.64
CA VAL A 144 7.48 9.26 -8.43
C VAL A 144 8.70 10.12 -8.73
N GLU A 145 8.66 10.84 -9.85
CA GLU A 145 9.79 11.70 -10.22
C GLU A 145 9.99 12.83 -9.22
N ALA A 146 8.90 13.40 -8.72
CA ALA A 146 9.02 14.45 -7.70
C ALA A 146 9.60 13.90 -6.40
N LEU A 147 9.21 12.69 -6.00
CA LEU A 147 9.76 12.07 -4.80
C LEU A 147 11.23 11.72 -4.97
N GLU A 148 11.59 11.22 -6.13
CA GLU A 148 12.98 10.91 -6.43
C GLU A 148 13.84 12.16 -6.40
N ALA A 149 13.35 13.24 -7.02
CA ALA A 149 14.07 14.51 -7.03
C ALA A 149 14.25 15.07 -5.63
N ALA A 150 13.33 14.74 -4.72
CA ALA A 150 13.39 15.20 -3.33
C ALA A 150 14.23 14.27 -2.44
N GLY A 151 14.82 13.23 -2.99
CA GLY A 151 15.77 12.40 -2.27
C GLY A 151 15.28 10.99 -1.88
N VAL A 152 14.09 10.60 -2.32
CA VAL A 152 13.65 9.21 -2.06
C VAL A 152 14.39 8.29 -3.03
N ASP A 153 14.90 7.20 -2.49
CA ASP A 153 15.66 6.24 -3.29
C ASP A 153 14.77 5.64 -4.38
N ALA A 154 15.23 5.73 -5.62
CA ALA A 154 14.49 5.22 -6.76
C ALA A 154 14.17 3.73 -6.63
N GLU A 155 15.02 2.97 -5.96
CA GLU A 155 14.80 1.53 -5.80
C GLU A 155 13.57 1.22 -4.94
N ARG A 156 13.13 2.17 -4.14
CA ARG A 156 11.91 2.03 -3.34
C ARG A 156 10.65 2.34 -4.12
N LEU A 157 10.76 3.07 -5.23
CA LEU A 157 9.60 3.70 -5.87
C LEU A 157 9.02 2.82 -6.97
N ARG A 158 7.69 2.78 -7.04
CA ARG A 158 6.93 2.09 -8.09
C ARG A 158 5.81 3.00 -8.55
N ALA A 159 5.66 3.16 -9.85
CA ALA A 159 4.57 3.95 -10.43
C ALA A 159 3.57 2.98 -11.06
N VAL A 160 2.30 3.09 -10.69
CA VAL A 160 1.27 2.16 -11.14
C VAL A 160 0.06 2.95 -11.63
N GLY A 161 -0.34 2.75 -12.87
CA GLY A 161 -1.56 3.34 -13.41
C GLY A 161 -2.66 2.30 -13.40
N LEU A 162 -3.77 2.60 -12.73
CA LEU A 162 -4.86 1.64 -12.56
C LEU A 162 -6.15 2.05 -13.26
N ALA A 163 -6.16 3.22 -13.90
CA ALA A 163 -7.36 3.71 -14.59
C ALA A 163 -8.57 3.63 -13.67
N ALA A 164 -9.70 3.13 -14.16
CA ALA A 164 -10.94 3.07 -13.39
C ALA A 164 -11.18 1.69 -12.77
N THR A 165 -10.12 0.90 -12.60
CA THR A 165 -10.28 -0.50 -12.17
C THR A 165 -10.51 -0.66 -10.68
N LYS A 166 -10.28 0.37 -9.87
CA LYS A 166 -10.41 0.29 -8.42
C LYS A 166 -11.22 1.46 -7.87
N PRO A 167 -12.51 1.49 -8.16
CA PRO A 167 -13.34 2.60 -7.67
C PRO A 167 -13.52 2.52 -6.16
N LEU A 168 -13.51 3.67 -5.51
CA LEU A 168 -13.85 3.77 -4.10
C LEU A 168 -15.35 3.92 -3.92
N GLU A 169 -15.99 4.61 -4.85
CA GLU A 169 -17.41 4.90 -4.79
C GLU A 169 -18.01 4.75 -6.18
N SER A 170 -19.32 4.89 -6.25
CA SER A 170 -20.02 4.75 -7.53
C SER A 170 -19.58 5.83 -8.50
N ASN A 171 -19.35 5.44 -9.74
CA ASN A 171 -19.09 6.38 -10.83
C ASN A 171 -20.39 7.02 -11.37
N ALA A 172 -21.54 6.65 -10.82
CA ALA A 172 -22.82 7.18 -11.28
C ALA A 172 -23.04 8.62 -10.82
N THR A 173 -22.39 9.04 -9.74
CA THR A 173 -22.55 10.40 -9.23
C THR A 173 -21.27 11.20 -9.43
N ALA A 174 -21.42 12.52 -9.51
CA ALA A 174 -20.27 13.41 -9.65
C ALA A 174 -19.36 13.32 -8.41
N GLU A 175 -19.98 13.20 -7.24
CA GLU A 175 -19.22 13.07 -5.99
C GLU A 175 -18.42 11.79 -5.97
N GLY A 176 -19.04 10.67 -6.39
CA GLY A 176 -18.34 9.40 -6.44
C GLY A 176 -17.19 9.42 -7.43
N ARG A 177 -17.41 10.02 -8.60
CA ARG A 177 -16.34 10.14 -9.60
C ARG A 177 -15.19 10.96 -9.06
N ALA A 178 -15.49 12.06 -8.37
CA ALA A 178 -14.43 12.90 -7.77
C ALA A 178 -13.61 12.12 -6.75
N ARG A 179 -14.27 11.28 -5.95
CA ARG A 179 -13.57 10.43 -4.99
C ARG A 179 -12.67 9.40 -5.69
N ASN A 180 -13.11 8.93 -6.85
CA ASN A 180 -12.35 7.92 -7.58
C ASN A 180 -11.11 8.51 -8.26
N ARG A 181 -11.14 9.79 -8.64
CA ARG A 181 -10.00 10.47 -9.25
C ARG A 181 -8.99 10.85 -8.15
N ARG A 182 -8.02 10.00 -7.95
CA ARG A 182 -7.08 10.16 -6.84
C ARG A 182 -5.74 9.53 -7.15
N VAL A 183 -4.77 9.87 -6.32
CA VAL A 183 -3.51 9.15 -6.27
C VAL A 183 -3.36 8.59 -4.86
N GLU A 184 -2.93 7.35 -4.77
CA GLU A 184 -2.63 6.73 -3.49
C GLU A 184 -1.15 6.41 -3.43
N VAL A 185 -0.50 6.89 -2.39
CA VAL A 185 0.89 6.58 -2.13
C VAL A 185 0.89 5.54 -1.02
N VAL A 186 1.22 4.30 -1.37
CA VAL A 186 1.16 3.18 -0.45
C VAL A 186 2.57 2.85 0.01
N ILE A 187 2.83 3.09 1.28
CA ILE A 187 4.13 2.83 1.89
C ILE A 187 4.07 1.43 2.49
N HIS A 188 4.92 0.55 2.01
CA HIS A 188 4.98 -0.81 2.52
C HIS A 188 5.81 -0.82 3.79
N VAL A 189 5.22 -1.35 4.85
CA VAL A 189 5.89 -1.43 6.15
C VAL A 189 6.21 -2.89 6.40
N GLU A 190 7.49 -3.16 6.61
CA GLU A 190 7.97 -4.53 6.83
C GLU A 190 8.19 -4.83 8.29
#